data_0ad0d0c59d51e9b30c2889b723fe2bb0
#
_entry.id   0ad0d0c59d51e9b30c2889b723fe2bb0
#
_cell.length_a   1.000
_cell.length_b   1.000
_cell.length_c   1.000
_cell.angle_alpha   90.00
_cell.angle_beta   90.00
_cell.angle_gamma   90.00
#
_symmetry.space_group_name_H-M   'P 1'
#
loop_
_entity.id
_entity.type
_entity.pdbx_description
1 polymer ?
#
loop_
_entity_poly.entity_id
_entity_poly.type
_entity_poly.pdbx_seq_one_letter_code
_entity_poly.pdbx_strand_id
1 'polypeptide(L)'
;MAEQQGQEKTEQPTERKRQKARDEGQATFSKELSSAALLGAATLTLYFASAWLLDGFRELMRGSFTELRPEQDFTITVLYRTVGDAFSAXAPVLLVLSVVIVSVAFLSSVIQVGFRFTLKPLAPKFSKISPLTGIKRLFSTQGLAELLKSLAKLAIIGLIGYFTFVDLLREANSLAVLPQEAIIIFNFKAATEITGKIVLALFALSVFDYFYQRWQQEQQIKMTKQEVKEETKETEGDPQLKARIRQIQREMSNARMMQEVPKADALVVNPTHFSVALLYDREVMESPQVIAKGADFLALRMRTIANENAVPIVEKPALARELYASVEVGESIPERLFKAVAEILAQIYRLRPQR
;
A
#
# COMPACT_ATOMS: atom_id res chain seq x y z
N MET A 1 -12.12 11.34 24.13
CA MET A 1 -11.35 11.98 23.03
C MET A 1 -10.38 13.08 23.48
N ALA A 2 -10.33 13.43 24.74
CA ALA A 2 -9.45 14.51 25.25
C ALA A 2 -8.04 14.07 25.63
N GLU A 3 -7.81 12.78 25.85
CA GLU A 3 -6.49 12.26 26.31
C GLU A 3 -5.46 12.01 25.20
N GLN A 4 -5.87 12.07 23.94
CA GLN A 4 -4.97 11.76 22.81
C GLN A 4 -4.10 12.94 22.33
N GLN A 5 -4.38 14.16 22.80
CA GLN A 5 -3.68 15.36 22.30
C GLN A 5 -2.27 15.60 22.90
N GLY A 6 -1.88 14.83 23.90
CA GLY A 6 -0.59 15.03 24.58
C GLY A 6 0.52 14.04 24.29
N GLN A 7 0.25 12.97 23.50
CA GLN A 7 1.27 11.97 23.21
C GLN A 7 2.06 12.33 21.94
N GLU A 8 3.38 12.39 22.05
CA GLU A 8 4.26 12.63 20.91
C GLU A 8 4.19 11.46 19.92
N LYS A 9 4.11 11.79 18.64
CA LYS A 9 4.12 10.84 17.52
C LYS A 9 5.54 10.38 17.22
N THR A 10 6.00 9.37 17.93
CA THR A 10 7.37 8.85 17.84
C THR A 10 7.50 7.62 16.96
N GLU A 11 6.42 6.83 16.84
CA GLU A 11 6.44 5.54 16.13
C GLU A 11 6.31 5.71 14.62
N GLN A 12 6.99 4.84 13.88
CA GLN A 12 6.88 4.82 12.43
C GLN A 12 5.48 4.38 12.00
N PRO A 13 4.94 4.95 10.91
CA PRO A 13 3.62 4.55 10.41
C PRO A 13 3.62 3.11 9.93
N THR A 14 2.56 2.38 10.26
CA THR A 14 2.32 1.02 9.75
C THR A 14 2.02 1.07 8.23
N GLU A 15 2.13 -0.08 7.57
CA GLU A 15 1.77 -0.16 6.15
C GLU A 15 0.29 0.19 5.90
N ARG A 16 -0.59 -0.19 6.82
CA ARG A 16 -2.01 0.16 6.77
C ARG A 16 -2.22 1.68 6.87
N LYS A 17 -1.51 2.35 7.78
CA LYS A 17 -1.55 3.83 7.92
C LYS A 17 -1.05 4.52 6.65
N ARG A 18 0.06 4.04 6.07
CA ARG A 18 0.59 4.55 4.79
C ARG A 18 -0.41 4.36 3.66
N GLN A 19 -1.03 3.17 3.57
CA GLN A 19 -2.03 2.88 2.55
C GLN A 19 -3.26 3.78 2.69
N LYS A 20 -3.76 3.94 3.92
CA LYS A 20 -4.89 4.84 4.23
C LYS A 20 -4.57 6.29 3.84
N ALA A 21 -3.38 6.78 4.19
CA ALA A 21 -2.94 8.13 3.81
C ALA A 21 -2.92 8.30 2.28
N ARG A 22 -2.39 7.31 1.55
CA ARG A 22 -2.39 7.32 0.07
C ARG A 22 -3.82 7.32 -0.51
N ASP A 23 -4.71 6.51 0.05
CA ASP A 23 -6.13 6.43 -0.39
C ASP A 23 -6.89 7.73 -0.12
N GLU A 24 -6.48 8.50 0.90
CA GLU A 24 -6.99 9.85 1.20
C GLU A 24 -6.37 10.94 0.32
N GLY A 25 -5.44 10.57 -0.58
CA GLY A 25 -4.77 11.50 -1.47
C GLY A 25 -3.57 12.20 -0.85
N GLN A 26 -3.08 11.72 0.29
CA GLN A 26 -1.89 12.24 0.97
C GLN A 26 -0.64 11.53 0.47
N ALA A 27 -0.38 11.61 -0.85
CA ALA A 27 0.82 11.04 -1.45
C ALA A 27 1.89 12.12 -1.62
N THR A 28 3.17 11.74 -1.51
CA THR A 28 4.28 12.65 -1.79
C THR A 28 4.28 12.99 -3.28
N PHE A 29 4.11 14.27 -3.60
CA PHE A 29 4.16 14.74 -4.99
C PHE A 29 4.90 16.07 -5.04
N SER A 30 6.11 16.06 -5.58
CA SER A 30 6.88 17.29 -5.82
C SER A 30 6.50 17.85 -7.18
N LYS A 31 5.81 18.99 -7.17
CA LYS A 31 5.50 19.77 -8.37
C LYS A 31 6.78 20.23 -9.07
N GLU A 32 7.81 20.53 -8.29
CA GLU A 32 9.10 20.99 -8.79
C GLU A 32 9.82 19.92 -9.61
N LEU A 33 9.82 18.69 -9.13
CA LEU A 33 10.42 17.55 -9.85
C LEU A 33 9.69 17.32 -11.18
N SER A 34 8.36 17.35 -11.16
CA SER A 34 7.56 17.22 -12.39
C SER A 34 7.84 18.37 -13.38
N SER A 35 7.88 19.62 -12.88
CA SER A 35 8.16 20.80 -13.72
C SER A 35 9.56 20.76 -14.33
N ALA A 36 10.56 20.36 -13.54
CA ALA A 36 11.95 20.23 -14.03
C ALA A 36 12.07 19.11 -15.09
N ALA A 37 11.39 17.98 -14.87
CA ALA A 37 11.34 16.88 -15.83
C ALA A 37 10.66 17.31 -17.16
N LEU A 38 9.55 18.02 -17.06
CA LEU A 38 8.82 18.55 -18.23
C LEU A 38 9.68 19.56 -19.02
N LEU A 39 10.32 20.48 -18.31
CA LEU A 39 11.19 21.49 -18.93
C LEU A 39 12.40 20.82 -19.60
N GLY A 40 12.99 19.81 -18.93
CA GLY A 40 14.09 19.04 -19.49
C GLY A 40 13.68 18.29 -20.75
N ALA A 41 12.55 17.61 -20.71
CA ALA A 41 12.00 16.86 -21.85
C ALA A 41 11.69 17.81 -23.04
N ALA A 42 11.08 18.95 -22.77
CA ALA A 42 10.80 19.98 -23.80
C ALA A 42 12.10 20.49 -24.44
N THR A 43 13.10 20.81 -23.60
CA THR A 43 14.41 21.29 -24.07
C THR A 43 15.10 20.23 -24.94
N LEU A 44 15.12 19.00 -24.53
CA LEU A 44 15.70 17.88 -25.30
C LEU A 44 14.96 17.69 -26.64
N THR A 45 13.62 17.72 -26.59
CA THR A 45 12.80 17.57 -27.80
C THR A 45 13.11 18.69 -28.81
N LEU A 46 13.16 19.93 -28.36
CA LEU A 46 13.49 21.08 -29.22
C LEU A 46 14.92 21.00 -29.74
N TYR A 47 15.86 20.52 -28.88
CA TYR A 47 17.26 20.33 -29.31
C TYR A 47 17.35 19.31 -30.46
N PHE A 48 16.72 18.16 -30.34
CA PHE A 48 16.76 17.13 -31.39
C PHE A 48 15.96 17.51 -32.64
N ALA A 49 14.90 18.33 -32.47
CA ALA A 49 14.08 18.81 -33.57
C ALA A 49 14.69 20.04 -34.26
N SER A 50 15.78 20.60 -33.74
CA SER A 50 16.33 21.88 -34.17
C SER A 50 16.71 21.95 -35.65
N ALA A 51 17.37 20.90 -36.15
CA ALA A 51 17.78 20.86 -37.57
C ALA A 51 16.56 20.92 -38.50
N TRP A 52 15.55 20.12 -38.16
CA TRP A 52 14.30 20.06 -38.90
C TRP A 52 13.53 21.40 -38.85
N LEU A 53 13.49 22.05 -37.68
CA LEU A 53 12.88 23.35 -37.51
C LEU A 53 13.60 24.42 -38.34
N LEU A 54 14.96 24.41 -38.35
CA LEU A 54 15.76 25.33 -39.12
C LEU A 54 15.56 25.16 -40.63
N ASP A 55 15.52 23.92 -41.12
CA ASP A 55 15.31 23.63 -42.53
C ASP A 55 13.89 23.99 -42.97
N GLY A 56 12.89 23.67 -42.17
CA GLY A 56 11.50 24.08 -42.41
C GLY A 56 11.35 25.61 -42.46
N PHE A 57 12.00 26.32 -41.55
CA PHE A 57 11.98 27.76 -41.51
C PHE A 57 12.69 28.38 -42.73
N ARG A 58 13.85 27.83 -43.14
CA ARG A 58 14.56 28.24 -44.35
C ARG A 58 13.68 28.08 -45.59
N GLU A 59 13.06 26.93 -45.74
CA GLU A 59 12.19 26.61 -46.88
C GLU A 59 10.99 27.57 -46.94
N LEU A 60 10.38 27.82 -45.78
CA LEU A 60 9.26 28.74 -45.66
C LEU A 60 9.66 30.17 -46.02
N MET A 61 10.80 30.66 -45.52
CA MET A 61 11.33 31.98 -45.86
C MET A 61 11.66 32.10 -47.35
N ARG A 62 12.37 31.09 -47.88
CA ARG A 62 12.72 31.05 -49.30
C ARG A 62 11.46 31.09 -50.19
N GLY A 63 10.49 30.26 -49.88
CA GLY A 63 9.21 30.23 -50.59
C GLY A 63 8.50 31.58 -50.54
N SER A 64 8.37 32.16 -49.35
CA SER A 64 7.72 33.45 -49.16
C SER A 64 8.40 34.57 -49.94
N PHE A 65 9.74 34.62 -49.94
CA PHE A 65 10.47 35.69 -50.67
C PHE A 65 10.53 35.46 -52.17
N THR A 66 10.56 34.23 -52.68
CA THR A 66 10.57 33.94 -54.11
C THR A 66 9.19 34.13 -54.76
N GLU A 67 8.11 33.96 -53.96
CA GLU A 67 6.74 34.16 -54.42
C GLU A 67 6.30 35.62 -54.40
N LEU A 68 7.05 36.52 -53.72
CA LEU A 68 6.80 37.94 -53.68
C LEU A 68 7.23 38.62 -55.06
N ARG A 69 6.42 38.41 -56.10
CA ARG A 69 6.62 39.09 -57.37
C ARG A 69 5.84 40.41 -57.42
N PRO A 70 6.39 41.51 -58.03
CA PRO A 70 5.72 42.78 -58.01
C PRO A 70 4.35 42.78 -58.73
N GLU A 71 4.12 41.78 -59.58
CA GLU A 71 2.90 41.65 -60.39
C GLU A 71 1.86 40.69 -59.77
N GLN A 72 2.14 40.13 -58.59
CA GLN A 72 1.25 39.13 -57.99
C GLN A 72 0.29 39.82 -57.00
N ASP A 73 -0.98 39.85 -57.36
CA ASP A 73 -2.03 40.31 -56.44
C ASP A 73 -2.03 39.44 -55.13
N PHE A 74 -1.98 40.11 -54.01
CA PHE A 74 -2.12 39.48 -52.68
C PHE A 74 -3.54 38.91 -52.56
N THR A 75 -3.72 37.71 -53.07
CA THR A 75 -4.99 36.98 -53.02
C THR A 75 -5.08 36.22 -51.73
N ILE A 76 -6.30 36.06 -51.24
CA ILE A 76 -6.60 35.24 -50.05
C ILE A 76 -6.06 33.82 -50.19
N THR A 77 -5.97 33.28 -51.40
CA THR A 77 -5.40 31.97 -51.72
C THR A 77 -3.91 31.86 -51.37
N VAL A 78 -3.15 32.93 -51.69
CA VAL A 78 -1.70 33.02 -51.35
C VAL A 78 -1.53 32.96 -49.82
N LEU A 79 -2.35 33.75 -49.10
CA LEU A 79 -2.33 33.75 -47.64
C LEU A 79 -2.64 32.32 -47.06
N TYR A 80 -3.68 31.65 -47.51
CA TYR A 80 -4.01 30.31 -47.08
C TYR A 80 -2.90 29.30 -47.34
N ARG A 81 -2.25 29.39 -48.49
CA ARG A 81 -1.12 28.55 -48.84
C ARG A 81 0.07 28.78 -47.90
N THR A 82 0.49 30.02 -47.70
CA THR A 82 1.61 30.37 -46.83
C THR A 82 1.37 29.94 -45.41
N VAL A 83 0.15 30.13 -44.88
CA VAL A 83 -0.26 29.66 -43.54
C VAL A 83 -0.27 28.14 -43.50
N GLY A 84 -0.75 27.48 -44.54
CA GLY A 84 -0.75 26.03 -44.64
C GLY A 84 0.67 25.43 -44.65
N ASP A 85 1.57 26.03 -45.40
CA ASP A 85 2.98 25.61 -45.46
C ASP A 85 3.66 25.82 -44.09
N ALA A 86 3.45 26.96 -43.45
CA ALA A 86 3.94 27.24 -42.10
C ALA A 86 3.40 26.25 -41.09
N PHE A 87 2.11 25.90 -41.16
CA PHE A 87 1.49 24.92 -40.30
C PHE A 87 2.06 23.51 -40.54
N SER A 88 2.25 23.13 -41.80
CA SER A 88 2.81 21.81 -42.13
C SER A 88 4.26 21.65 -41.67
N ALA A 89 5.02 22.72 -41.65
CA ALA A 89 6.38 22.75 -41.09
C ALA A 89 6.39 22.66 -39.55
N UNK A 90 5.49 23.23 -38.84
CA UNK A 90 5.46 23.29 -37.53
C UNK A 90 4.73 22.25 -36.89
N ALA A 91 3.74 21.84 -37.42
CA ALA A 91 2.84 20.89 -36.76
C ALA A 91 3.48 19.56 -36.29
N PRO A 92 4.33 18.90 -37.05
CA PRO A 92 4.94 17.64 -36.57
C PRO A 92 5.81 17.85 -35.33
N VAL A 93 6.57 18.92 -35.20
CA VAL A 93 7.37 19.19 -34.00
C VAL A 93 6.46 19.48 -32.82
N LEU A 94 5.40 20.26 -33.02
CA LEU A 94 4.42 20.54 -31.94
C LEU A 94 3.71 19.27 -31.48
N LEU A 95 3.42 18.35 -32.40
CA LEU A 95 2.80 17.07 -32.09
C LEU A 95 3.76 16.21 -31.26
N VAL A 96 5.01 16.05 -31.70
CA VAL A 96 6.03 15.28 -30.94
C VAL A 96 6.24 15.92 -29.57
N LEU A 97 6.40 17.23 -29.49
CA LEU A 97 6.56 17.97 -28.23
C LEU A 97 5.36 17.71 -27.28
N SER A 98 4.15 17.79 -27.81
CA SER A 98 2.92 17.55 -27.03
C SER A 98 2.87 16.11 -26.49
N VAL A 99 3.18 15.14 -27.33
CA VAL A 99 3.20 13.72 -26.94
C VAL A 99 4.26 13.49 -25.85
N VAL A 100 5.46 14.05 -26.02
CA VAL A 100 6.55 13.93 -25.03
C VAL A 100 6.14 14.59 -23.71
N ILE A 101 5.59 15.80 -23.73
CA ILE A 101 5.14 16.53 -22.53
C ILE A 101 4.07 15.71 -21.78
N VAL A 102 3.04 15.22 -22.48
CA VAL A 102 1.97 14.43 -21.89
C VAL A 102 2.53 13.12 -21.29
N SER A 103 3.43 12.45 -22.02
CA SER A 103 4.06 11.22 -21.56
C SER A 103 4.90 11.45 -20.30
N VAL A 104 5.73 12.48 -20.28
CA VAL A 104 6.58 12.81 -19.12
C VAL A 104 5.73 13.28 -17.93
N ALA A 105 4.66 14.06 -18.16
CA ALA A 105 3.73 14.45 -17.10
C ALA A 105 3.07 13.24 -16.46
N PHE A 106 2.60 12.31 -17.27
CA PHE A 106 1.99 11.06 -16.80
C PHE A 106 3.02 10.20 -16.03
N LEU A 107 4.17 9.94 -16.64
CA LEU A 107 5.23 9.11 -16.04
C LEU A 107 5.75 9.72 -14.73
N SER A 108 5.99 11.04 -14.69
CA SER A 108 6.46 11.70 -13.46
C SER A 108 5.45 11.56 -12.32
N SER A 109 4.16 11.61 -12.63
CA SER A 109 3.08 11.42 -11.63
C SER A 109 3.04 9.97 -11.15
N VAL A 110 3.09 9.00 -12.08
CA VAL A 110 3.06 7.57 -11.76
C VAL A 110 4.30 7.16 -10.94
N ILE A 111 5.49 7.65 -11.29
CA ILE A 111 6.74 7.33 -10.57
C ILE A 111 6.69 7.88 -9.13
N GLN A 112 6.15 9.07 -8.92
CA GLN A 112 6.11 9.71 -7.60
C GLN A 112 5.02 9.12 -6.69
N VAL A 113 3.81 8.93 -7.20
CA VAL A 113 2.61 8.58 -6.41
C VAL A 113 2.26 7.10 -6.54
N GLY A 114 2.66 6.47 -7.64
CA GLY A 114 2.22 5.13 -8.03
C GLY A 114 0.93 5.18 -8.84
N PHE A 115 0.60 4.07 -9.50
CA PHE A 115 -0.63 3.96 -10.29
C PHE A 115 -1.82 3.68 -9.36
N ARG A 116 -2.56 4.74 -9.01
CA ARG A 116 -3.75 4.63 -8.15
C ARG A 116 -4.85 5.56 -8.64
N PHE A 117 -6.05 5.06 -8.69
CA PHE A 117 -7.24 5.83 -9.05
C PHE A 117 -8.11 6.01 -7.80
N THR A 118 -8.25 7.24 -7.34
CA THR A 118 -9.12 7.57 -6.19
C THR A 118 -9.87 8.88 -6.47
N LEU A 119 -11.17 8.86 -6.21
CA LEU A 119 -12.04 10.02 -6.36
C LEU A 119 -12.16 10.84 -5.06
N LYS A 120 -11.68 10.33 -3.93
CA LYS A 120 -11.80 10.99 -2.61
C LYS A 120 -11.23 12.41 -2.56
N PRO A 121 -10.07 12.71 -3.19
CA PRO A 121 -9.56 14.08 -3.18
C PRO A 121 -10.40 15.09 -3.97
N LEU A 122 -11.24 14.63 -4.91
CA LEU A 122 -12.12 15.48 -5.72
C LEU A 122 -13.35 15.99 -4.96
N ALA A 123 -13.67 15.36 -3.83
CA ALA A 123 -14.80 15.80 -3.00
C ALA A 123 -14.55 17.22 -2.49
N PRO A 124 -15.49 18.16 -2.68
CA PRO A 124 -15.31 19.55 -2.27
C PRO A 124 -15.20 19.66 -0.74
N LYS A 125 -14.12 20.27 -0.28
CA LYS A 125 -13.85 20.52 1.15
C LYS A 125 -13.93 22.03 1.40
N PHE A 126 -15.13 22.54 1.69
CA PHE A 126 -15.40 23.96 1.88
C PHE A 126 -14.53 24.58 2.99
N SER A 127 -14.09 23.78 3.96
CA SER A 127 -13.17 24.23 5.01
C SER A 127 -11.81 24.69 4.48
N LYS A 128 -11.41 24.25 3.28
CA LYS A 128 -10.14 24.66 2.65
C LYS A 128 -10.23 25.96 1.85
N ILE A 129 -11.43 26.48 1.65
CA ILE A 129 -11.70 27.65 0.79
C ILE A 129 -11.77 28.95 1.61
N SER A 130 -11.54 28.92 2.92
CA SER A 130 -11.57 30.11 3.77
C SER A 130 -10.41 31.06 3.45
N PRO A 131 -10.67 32.32 3.04
CA PRO A 131 -9.62 33.30 2.75
C PRO A 131 -8.76 33.64 3.98
N LEU A 132 -9.36 33.68 5.16
CA LEU A 132 -8.67 33.97 6.42
C LEU A 132 -7.59 32.93 6.74
N THR A 133 -7.90 31.66 6.54
CA THR A 133 -6.92 30.56 6.76
C THR A 133 -5.83 30.59 5.68
N GLY A 134 -6.17 31.00 4.46
CA GLY A 134 -5.19 31.21 3.37
C GLY A 134 -4.16 32.27 3.71
N ILE A 135 -4.61 33.44 4.14
CA ILE A 135 -3.72 34.58 4.53
C ILE A 135 -2.84 34.17 5.72
N LYS A 136 -3.41 33.55 6.76
CA LYS A 136 -2.66 33.10 7.93
C LYS A 136 -1.56 32.08 7.53
N ARG A 137 -1.82 31.23 6.54
CA ARG A 137 -0.85 30.24 6.03
C ARG A 137 0.32 30.93 5.31
N LEU A 138 0.08 32.00 4.55
CA LEU A 138 1.15 32.74 3.87
C LEU A 138 2.15 33.35 4.89
N PHE A 139 1.65 33.84 6.04
CA PHE A 139 2.48 34.43 7.09
C PHE A 139 2.90 33.42 8.18
N SER A 140 2.73 32.11 7.91
CA SER A 140 3.22 31.07 8.82
C SER A 140 4.72 30.81 8.62
N THR A 141 5.33 30.15 9.58
CA THR A 141 6.74 29.69 9.49
C THR A 141 6.97 28.82 8.25
N GLN A 142 5.95 28.03 7.87
CA GLN A 142 5.99 27.21 6.67
C GLN A 142 5.95 28.08 5.40
N GLY A 143 5.08 29.08 5.35
CA GLY A 143 5.01 30.04 4.23
C GLY A 143 6.31 30.80 4.04
N LEU A 144 6.93 31.26 5.14
CA LEU A 144 8.22 31.94 5.11
C LEU A 144 9.33 31.02 4.58
N ALA A 145 9.36 29.77 5.02
CA ALA A 145 10.33 28.77 4.52
C ALA A 145 10.16 28.52 3.01
N GLU A 146 8.92 28.42 2.53
CA GLU A 146 8.65 28.28 1.09
C GLU A 146 9.10 29.52 0.30
N LEU A 147 8.88 30.73 0.82
CA LEU A 147 9.34 31.98 0.22
C LEU A 147 10.88 32.00 0.11
N LEU A 148 11.60 31.68 1.20
CA LEU A 148 13.06 31.62 1.21
C LEU A 148 13.62 30.61 0.20
N LYS A 149 13.02 29.41 0.12
CA LYS A 149 13.38 28.42 -0.89
C LYS A 149 13.18 28.94 -2.31
N SER A 150 12.08 29.62 -2.58
CA SER A 150 11.78 30.19 -3.91
C SER A 150 12.77 31.29 -4.29
N LEU A 151 13.11 32.18 -3.33
CA LEU A 151 14.13 33.23 -3.54
C LEU A 151 15.51 32.62 -3.80
N ALA A 152 15.89 31.59 -3.04
CA ALA A 152 17.16 30.88 -3.24
C ALA A 152 17.25 30.26 -4.63
N LYS A 153 16.16 29.61 -5.11
CA LYS A 153 16.10 29.06 -6.47
C LYS A 153 16.23 30.13 -7.52
N LEU A 154 15.52 31.24 -7.37
CA LEU A 154 15.59 32.38 -8.28
C LEU A 154 17.01 32.93 -8.33
N ALA A 155 17.68 33.05 -7.19
CA ALA A 155 19.07 33.53 -7.13
C ALA A 155 20.03 32.54 -7.84
N ILE A 156 19.88 31.23 -7.62
CA ILE A 156 20.72 30.20 -8.28
C ILE A 156 20.52 30.25 -9.80
N ILE A 157 19.26 30.27 -10.26
CA ILE A 157 18.95 30.37 -11.71
C ILE A 157 19.50 31.66 -12.31
N GLY A 158 19.30 32.78 -11.60
CA GLY A 158 19.80 34.11 -12.05
C GLY A 158 21.33 34.12 -12.15
N LEU A 159 22.04 33.56 -11.18
CA LEU A 159 23.50 33.45 -11.20
C LEU A 159 24.01 32.58 -12.36
N ILE A 160 23.40 31.39 -12.55
CA ILE A 160 23.75 30.50 -13.68
C ILE A 160 23.51 31.21 -15.00
N GLY A 161 22.35 31.85 -15.16
CA GLY A 161 21.99 32.59 -16.34
C GLY A 161 22.97 33.75 -16.62
N TYR A 162 23.28 34.52 -15.56
CA TYR A 162 24.22 35.65 -15.65
C TYR A 162 25.62 35.21 -16.09
N PHE A 163 26.21 34.21 -15.43
CA PHE A 163 27.56 33.76 -15.78
C PHE A 163 27.61 33.14 -17.18
N THR A 164 26.63 32.35 -17.54
CA THR A 164 26.56 31.77 -18.92
C THR A 164 26.39 32.87 -19.96
N PHE A 165 25.54 33.86 -19.68
CA PHE A 165 25.34 35.00 -20.59
C PHE A 165 26.62 35.84 -20.78
N VAL A 166 27.35 36.07 -19.69
CA VAL A 166 28.65 36.80 -19.76
C VAL A 166 29.66 36.05 -20.62
N ASP A 167 29.76 34.74 -20.50
CA ASP A 167 30.64 33.90 -21.31
C ASP A 167 30.23 33.94 -22.79
N LEU A 168 28.93 33.83 -23.08
CA LEU A 168 28.40 33.91 -24.43
C LEU A 168 28.62 35.28 -25.05
N LEU A 169 28.56 36.38 -24.27
CA LEU A 169 28.88 37.73 -24.78
C LEU A 169 30.33 37.84 -25.23
N ARG A 170 31.26 37.17 -24.53
CA ARG A 170 32.68 37.14 -24.92
C ARG A 170 32.85 36.43 -26.28
N GLU A 171 32.16 35.31 -26.48
CA GLU A 171 32.15 34.56 -27.75
C GLU A 171 31.47 35.40 -28.89
N ALA A 172 30.41 36.14 -28.57
CA ALA A 172 29.61 36.91 -29.54
C ALA A 172 30.42 37.99 -30.24
N ASN A 173 31.48 38.54 -29.61
CA ASN A 173 32.35 39.54 -30.22
C ASN A 173 33.00 39.05 -31.53
N SER A 174 33.21 37.73 -31.67
CA SER A 174 33.79 37.15 -32.90
C SER A 174 32.75 36.96 -34.02
N LEU A 175 31.46 37.09 -33.73
CA LEU A 175 30.38 36.85 -34.71
C LEU A 175 30.31 37.95 -35.80
N ALA A 176 30.81 39.16 -35.51
CA ALA A 176 30.71 40.31 -36.43
C ALA A 176 31.37 40.07 -37.79
N VAL A 177 32.32 39.12 -37.84
CA VAL A 177 33.07 38.79 -39.08
C VAL A 177 32.65 37.44 -39.68
N LEU A 178 31.68 36.77 -39.10
CA LEU A 178 31.23 35.45 -39.54
C LEU A 178 30.01 35.53 -40.49
N PRO A 179 29.84 34.53 -41.34
CA PRO A 179 28.65 34.46 -42.20
C PRO A 179 27.38 34.29 -41.39
N GLN A 180 26.23 34.69 -41.92
CA GLN A 180 24.93 34.70 -41.30
C GLN A 180 24.56 33.32 -40.69
N GLU A 181 24.95 32.24 -41.34
CA GLU A 181 24.69 30.85 -40.84
C GLU A 181 25.37 30.60 -39.51
N ALA A 182 26.60 31.10 -39.33
CA ALA A 182 27.35 30.95 -38.08
C ALA A 182 26.66 31.69 -36.91
N ILE A 183 26.03 32.83 -37.18
CA ILE A 183 25.27 33.61 -36.21
C ILE A 183 24.02 32.81 -35.74
N ILE A 184 23.30 32.19 -36.68
CA ILE A 184 22.13 31.37 -36.38
C ILE A 184 22.53 30.16 -35.48
N ILE A 185 23.60 29.45 -35.86
CA ILE A 185 24.13 28.30 -35.10
C ILE A 185 24.55 28.74 -33.70
N PHE A 186 25.24 29.88 -33.58
CA PHE A 186 25.66 30.44 -32.28
C PHE A 186 24.45 30.75 -31.40
N ASN A 187 23.43 31.44 -31.91
CA ASN A 187 22.23 31.77 -31.15
C ASN A 187 21.52 30.49 -30.63
N PHE A 188 21.44 29.46 -31.48
CA PHE A 188 20.86 28.18 -31.10
C PHE A 188 21.72 27.48 -30.00
N LYS A 189 23.04 27.45 -30.18
CA LYS A 189 23.98 26.93 -29.17
C LYS A 189 23.82 27.67 -27.82
N ALA A 190 23.80 29.03 -27.88
CA ALA A 190 23.65 29.87 -26.69
C ALA A 190 22.33 29.59 -25.95
N ALA A 191 21.22 29.55 -26.67
CA ALA A 191 19.89 29.25 -26.10
C ALA A 191 19.87 27.89 -25.46
N THR A 192 20.42 26.86 -26.11
CA THR A 192 20.49 25.50 -25.62
C THR A 192 21.38 25.39 -24.38
N GLU A 193 22.53 26.06 -24.38
CA GLU A 193 23.48 26.04 -23.26
C GLU A 193 22.88 26.69 -22.01
N ILE A 194 22.28 27.88 -22.14
CA ILE A 194 21.62 28.59 -21.02
C ILE A 194 20.48 27.70 -20.46
N THR A 195 19.59 27.27 -21.35
CA THR A 195 18.41 26.46 -20.93
C THR A 195 18.85 25.13 -20.31
N GLY A 196 19.83 24.45 -20.91
CA GLY A 196 20.35 23.18 -20.42
C GLY A 196 20.95 23.30 -19.02
N LYS A 197 21.78 24.33 -18.78
CA LYS A 197 22.35 24.56 -17.43
C LYS A 197 21.28 24.87 -16.40
N ILE A 198 20.28 25.69 -16.76
CA ILE A 198 19.15 26.03 -15.87
C ILE A 198 18.32 24.77 -15.57
N VAL A 199 17.98 23.97 -16.57
CA VAL A 199 17.23 22.73 -16.42
C VAL A 199 17.97 21.76 -15.49
N LEU A 200 19.27 21.61 -15.70
CA LEU A 200 20.10 20.71 -14.89
C LEU A 200 20.11 21.16 -13.41
N ALA A 201 20.27 22.46 -13.17
CA ALA A 201 20.23 23.03 -11.83
C ALA A 201 18.83 22.86 -11.17
N LEU A 202 17.76 23.15 -11.91
CA LEU A 202 16.39 22.96 -11.44
C LEU A 202 16.11 21.49 -11.11
N PHE A 203 16.59 20.57 -11.95
CA PHE A 203 16.41 19.15 -11.73
C PHE A 203 17.13 18.69 -10.43
N ALA A 204 18.39 19.11 -10.25
CA ALA A 204 19.14 18.80 -9.03
C ALA A 204 18.42 19.33 -7.78
N LEU A 205 17.98 20.58 -7.80
CA LEU A 205 17.25 21.20 -6.69
C LEU A 205 15.91 20.46 -6.42
N SER A 206 15.20 20.06 -7.47
CA SER A 206 13.91 19.37 -7.35
C SER A 206 14.04 17.97 -6.77
N VAL A 207 15.16 17.28 -7.02
CA VAL A 207 15.45 15.99 -6.42
C VAL A 207 15.59 16.14 -4.89
N PHE A 208 16.35 17.15 -4.44
CA PHE A 208 16.47 17.45 -3.01
C PHE A 208 15.12 17.81 -2.38
N ASP A 209 14.33 18.66 -3.09
CA ASP A 209 12.99 19.03 -2.62
C ASP A 209 12.06 17.80 -2.49
N TYR A 210 12.12 16.87 -3.45
CA TYR A 210 11.33 15.64 -3.40
C TYR A 210 11.66 14.80 -2.14
N PHE A 211 12.95 14.60 -1.85
CA PHE A 211 13.35 13.85 -0.65
C PHE A 211 12.93 14.57 0.63
N TYR A 212 13.03 15.90 0.67
CA TYR A 212 12.58 16.70 1.81
C TYR A 212 11.05 16.56 2.01
N GLN A 213 10.27 16.67 0.94
CA GLN A 213 8.81 16.51 1.00
C GLN A 213 8.42 15.10 1.44
N ARG A 214 9.12 14.08 0.96
CA ARG A 214 8.91 12.69 1.37
C ARG A 214 9.18 12.51 2.87
N TRP A 215 10.28 13.04 3.35
CA TRP A 215 10.61 13.00 4.78
C TRP A 215 9.54 13.73 5.61
N GLN A 216 9.14 14.92 5.20
CA GLN A 216 8.11 15.71 5.89
C GLN A 216 6.77 14.98 5.95
N GLN A 217 6.37 14.35 4.86
CA GLN A 217 5.14 13.55 4.82
C GLN A 217 5.22 12.35 5.78
N GLU A 218 6.34 11.63 5.80
CA GLU A 218 6.56 10.52 6.72
C GLU A 218 6.43 10.99 8.19
N GLN A 219 6.96 12.18 8.52
CA GLN A 219 6.79 12.78 9.85
C GLN A 219 5.31 13.07 10.19
N GLN A 220 4.55 13.55 9.19
CA GLN A 220 3.13 13.90 9.41
C GLN A 220 2.25 12.68 9.69
N ILE A 221 2.59 11.52 9.11
CA ILE A 221 1.81 10.28 9.29
C ILE A 221 2.35 9.40 10.43
N LYS A 222 3.38 9.84 11.17
CA LYS A 222 3.85 9.14 12.37
C LYS A 222 2.73 8.90 13.36
N MET A 223 2.86 7.84 14.14
CA MET A 223 1.85 7.34 15.07
C MET A 223 2.31 7.47 16.52
N THR A 224 1.36 7.55 17.44
CA THR A 224 1.63 7.35 18.86
C THR A 224 1.77 5.84 19.13
N LYS A 225 2.40 5.47 20.24
CA LYS A 225 2.49 4.06 20.71
C LYS A 225 1.09 3.45 20.88
N GLN A 226 0.14 4.26 21.32
CA GLN A 226 -1.24 3.80 21.51
C GLN A 226 -1.94 3.53 20.18
N GLU A 227 -1.78 4.42 19.18
CA GLU A 227 -2.34 4.20 17.84
C GLU A 227 -1.82 2.90 17.21
N VAL A 228 -0.51 2.61 17.35
CA VAL A 228 0.09 1.36 16.85
C VAL A 228 -0.53 0.15 17.54
N LYS A 229 -0.66 0.20 18.88
CA LYS A 229 -1.26 -0.89 19.67
C LYS A 229 -2.73 -1.13 19.29
N GLU A 230 -3.50 -0.06 19.08
CA GLU A 230 -4.91 -0.16 18.66
C GLU A 230 -5.02 -0.75 17.25
N GLU A 231 -4.20 -0.29 16.32
CA GLU A 231 -4.20 -0.81 14.94
C GLU A 231 -3.76 -2.28 14.89
N THR A 232 -2.80 -2.69 15.73
CA THR A 232 -2.39 -4.11 15.85
C THR A 232 -3.55 -4.95 16.37
N LYS A 233 -4.27 -4.47 17.41
CA LYS A 233 -5.48 -5.16 17.91
C LYS A 233 -6.58 -5.28 16.86
N GLU A 234 -6.79 -4.24 16.04
CA GLU A 234 -7.78 -4.28 14.97
C GLU A 234 -7.42 -5.28 13.86
N THR A 235 -6.12 -5.42 13.58
CA THR A 235 -5.63 -6.26 12.48
C THR A 235 -5.47 -7.72 12.90
N GLU A 236 -4.85 -7.96 14.06
CA GLU A 236 -4.54 -9.31 14.56
C GLU A 236 -5.58 -9.86 15.51
N GLY A 237 -6.48 -9.02 16.00
CA GLY A 237 -7.47 -9.35 17.04
C GLY A 237 -6.89 -9.19 18.44
N ASP A 238 -7.75 -8.96 19.40
CA ASP A 238 -7.34 -8.83 20.81
C ASP A 238 -6.93 -10.23 21.34
N PRO A 239 -5.70 -10.40 21.84
CA PRO A 239 -5.27 -11.68 22.41
C PRO A 239 -6.16 -12.17 23.58
N GLN A 240 -6.69 -11.24 24.38
CA GLN A 240 -7.61 -11.58 25.48
C GLN A 240 -8.93 -12.17 24.96
N LEU A 241 -9.46 -11.58 23.88
CA LEU A 241 -10.68 -12.08 23.24
C LEU A 241 -10.45 -13.48 22.65
N LYS A 242 -9.32 -13.72 21.98
CA LYS A 242 -8.96 -15.06 21.46
C LYS A 242 -8.82 -16.08 22.58
N ALA A 243 -8.21 -15.72 23.70
CA ALA A 243 -8.10 -16.60 24.88
C ALA A 243 -9.49 -16.91 25.46
N ARG A 244 -10.36 -15.92 25.58
CA ARG A 244 -11.72 -16.07 26.08
C ARG A 244 -12.57 -17.00 25.18
N ILE A 245 -12.47 -16.81 23.86
CA ILE A 245 -13.16 -17.69 22.89
C ILE A 245 -12.70 -19.14 23.06
N ARG A 246 -11.39 -19.40 23.15
CA ARG A 246 -10.84 -20.73 23.34
C ARG A 246 -11.32 -21.36 24.67
N GLN A 247 -11.39 -20.59 25.76
CA GLN A 247 -11.92 -21.04 27.03
C GLN A 247 -13.39 -21.47 26.90
N ILE A 248 -14.24 -20.62 26.33
CA ILE A 248 -15.67 -20.92 26.11
C ILE A 248 -15.85 -22.19 25.26
N GLN A 249 -15.06 -22.32 24.20
CA GLN A 249 -15.10 -23.52 23.33
C GLN A 249 -14.77 -24.80 24.12
N ARG A 250 -13.75 -24.77 24.99
CA ARG A 250 -13.38 -25.90 25.86
C ARG A 250 -14.52 -26.22 26.85
N GLU A 251 -15.09 -25.20 27.48
CA GLU A 251 -16.22 -25.35 28.42
C GLU A 251 -17.44 -25.98 27.73
N MET A 252 -17.78 -25.51 26.52
CA MET A 252 -18.87 -26.07 25.73
C MET A 252 -18.62 -27.54 25.32
N SER A 253 -17.40 -27.83 24.87
CA SER A 253 -17.00 -29.21 24.50
C SER A 253 -17.09 -30.16 25.71
N ASN A 254 -16.59 -29.75 26.86
CA ASN A 254 -16.67 -30.53 28.11
C ASN A 254 -18.15 -30.71 28.53
N ALA A 255 -18.97 -29.66 28.41
CA ALA A 255 -20.40 -29.76 28.75
C ALA A 255 -21.13 -30.78 27.85
N ARG A 256 -20.89 -30.76 26.54
CA ARG A 256 -21.45 -31.77 25.62
C ARG A 256 -20.98 -33.17 25.94
N MET A 257 -19.67 -33.33 26.18
CA MET A 257 -19.10 -34.64 26.56
C MET A 257 -19.74 -35.20 27.85
N MET A 258 -19.99 -34.34 28.85
CA MET A 258 -20.68 -34.76 30.10
C MET A 258 -22.11 -35.23 29.85
N GLN A 259 -22.81 -34.69 28.85
CA GLN A 259 -24.18 -35.09 28.46
C GLN A 259 -24.18 -36.50 27.84
N GLU A 260 -23.07 -36.99 27.34
CA GLU A 260 -22.96 -38.37 26.78
C GLU A 260 -22.69 -39.41 27.86
N VAL A 261 -22.16 -39.04 29.02
CA VAL A 261 -21.85 -40.00 30.12
C VAL A 261 -23.05 -40.87 30.53
N PRO A 262 -24.30 -40.34 30.66
CA PRO A 262 -25.46 -41.17 30.99
C PRO A 262 -25.79 -42.26 29.97
N LYS A 263 -25.31 -42.12 28.72
CA LYS A 263 -25.56 -43.10 27.64
C LYS A 263 -24.55 -44.26 27.66
N ALA A 264 -23.51 -44.18 28.49
CA ALA A 264 -22.44 -45.18 28.55
C ALA A 264 -22.94 -46.51 29.13
N ASP A 265 -22.43 -47.60 28.58
CA ASP A 265 -22.63 -48.98 29.16
C ASP A 265 -21.73 -49.23 30.35
N ALA A 266 -20.57 -48.57 30.38
CA ALA A 266 -19.62 -48.69 31.48
C ALA A 266 -18.77 -47.41 31.61
N LEU A 267 -18.44 -47.08 32.87
CA LEU A 267 -17.42 -46.08 33.19
C LEU A 267 -16.19 -46.77 33.78
N VAL A 268 -15.10 -46.81 33.04
CA VAL A 268 -13.83 -47.39 33.52
C VAL A 268 -13.04 -46.30 34.23
N VAL A 269 -12.64 -46.56 35.49
CA VAL A 269 -12.02 -45.53 36.32
C VAL A 269 -10.65 -45.93 36.87
N ASN A 270 -9.78 -44.96 36.98
CA ASN A 270 -8.66 -44.95 37.91
C ASN A 270 -9.07 -44.01 39.05
N PRO A 271 -9.23 -44.47 40.29
CA PRO A 271 -9.93 -43.74 41.36
C PRO A 271 -9.48 -42.31 41.59
N THR A 272 -8.20 -42.03 41.39
CA THR A 272 -7.65 -40.70 41.69
C THR A 272 -7.49 -39.80 40.51
N HIS A 273 -7.45 -40.34 39.28
CA HIS A 273 -6.96 -39.54 38.13
C HIS A 273 -7.85 -39.57 36.89
N PHE A 274 -8.38 -40.74 36.46
CA PHE A 274 -8.99 -40.84 35.13
C PHE A 274 -10.35 -41.54 35.17
N SER A 275 -11.26 -41.11 34.31
CA SER A 275 -12.51 -41.80 34.02
C SER A 275 -12.73 -41.83 32.52
N VAL A 276 -13.11 -42.98 31.97
CA VAL A 276 -13.38 -43.18 30.55
C VAL A 276 -14.73 -43.89 30.39
N ALA A 277 -15.68 -43.25 29.70
CA ALA A 277 -17.01 -43.79 29.45
C ALA A 277 -17.01 -44.53 28.09
N LEU A 278 -17.45 -45.77 28.13
CA LEU A 278 -17.51 -46.68 26.99
C LEU A 278 -18.97 -46.94 26.59
N LEU A 279 -19.23 -46.92 25.30
CA LEU A 279 -20.51 -47.30 24.69
C LEU A 279 -20.26 -48.45 23.73
N TYR A 280 -21.13 -49.47 23.76
CA TYR A 280 -21.05 -50.59 22.83
C TYR A 280 -22.45 -51.10 22.46
N ASP A 281 -22.85 -50.86 21.23
CA ASP A 281 -24.07 -51.42 20.66
C ASP A 281 -23.71 -52.61 19.75
N ARG A 282 -24.07 -53.79 20.13
CA ARG A 282 -23.76 -55.05 19.41
C ARG A 282 -24.38 -55.12 18.01
N GLU A 283 -25.49 -54.40 17.78
CA GLU A 283 -26.19 -54.42 16.50
C GLU A 283 -25.58 -53.47 15.46
N VAL A 284 -24.91 -52.41 15.92
CA VAL A 284 -24.48 -51.30 15.09
C VAL A 284 -22.95 -51.11 15.07
N MET A 285 -22.26 -51.48 16.16
CA MET A 285 -20.85 -51.19 16.35
C MET A 285 -19.96 -52.42 16.26
N GLU A 286 -18.90 -52.35 15.43
CA GLU A 286 -17.87 -53.40 15.33
C GLU A 286 -17.02 -53.49 16.59
N SER A 287 -16.84 -52.41 17.30
CA SER A 287 -16.01 -52.32 18.54
C SER A 287 -16.54 -51.25 19.47
N PRO A 288 -16.28 -51.37 20.78
CA PRO A 288 -16.66 -50.34 21.76
C PRO A 288 -16.00 -48.99 21.44
N GLN A 289 -16.71 -47.91 21.72
CA GLN A 289 -16.30 -46.53 21.46
C GLN A 289 -16.14 -45.73 22.78
N VAL A 290 -15.17 -44.86 22.85
CA VAL A 290 -15.00 -43.91 23.97
C VAL A 290 -15.89 -42.68 23.68
N ILE A 291 -16.94 -42.49 24.46
CA ILE A 291 -17.89 -41.36 24.29
C ILE A 291 -17.57 -40.19 25.22
N ALA A 292 -16.83 -40.44 26.31
CA ALA A 292 -16.36 -39.37 27.18
C ALA A 292 -15.08 -39.82 27.90
N LYS A 293 -14.12 -38.88 28.08
CA LYS A 293 -12.93 -39.11 28.90
C LYS A 293 -12.59 -37.87 29.73
N GLY A 294 -12.16 -38.07 30.96
CA GLY A 294 -11.83 -36.97 31.86
C GLY A 294 -10.69 -37.30 32.81
N ALA A 295 -9.96 -36.25 33.18
CA ALA A 295 -8.92 -36.34 34.20
C ALA A 295 -9.30 -35.49 35.40
N ASP A 296 -8.83 -35.88 36.55
CA ASP A 296 -8.94 -35.20 37.85
C ASP A 296 -10.37 -34.66 38.11
N PHE A 297 -10.62 -33.37 38.07
CA PHE A 297 -11.92 -32.77 38.35
C PHE A 297 -13.00 -33.27 37.37
N LEU A 298 -12.70 -33.41 36.10
CA LEU A 298 -13.63 -33.92 35.09
C LEU A 298 -13.93 -35.41 35.35
N ALA A 299 -12.93 -36.20 35.76
CA ALA A 299 -13.11 -37.62 36.11
C ALA A 299 -14.05 -37.77 37.29
N LEU A 300 -13.90 -36.94 38.31
CA LEU A 300 -14.82 -36.93 39.48
C LEU A 300 -16.23 -36.57 39.05
N ARG A 301 -16.41 -35.57 38.24
CA ARG A 301 -17.72 -35.14 37.74
C ARG A 301 -18.39 -36.24 36.90
N MET A 302 -17.63 -36.95 36.06
CA MET A 302 -18.13 -38.10 35.28
C MET A 302 -18.64 -39.20 36.19
N ARG A 303 -17.95 -39.50 37.30
CA ARG A 303 -18.41 -40.53 38.30
C ARG A 303 -19.70 -40.11 38.96
N THR A 304 -19.84 -38.85 39.37
CA THR A 304 -21.08 -38.32 39.91
C THR A 304 -22.24 -38.55 38.94
N ILE A 305 -22.08 -38.13 37.70
CA ILE A 305 -23.09 -38.29 36.65
C ILE A 305 -23.41 -39.78 36.40
N ALA A 306 -22.38 -40.63 36.34
CA ALA A 306 -22.54 -42.07 36.15
C ALA A 306 -23.37 -42.69 37.29
N ASN A 307 -23.06 -42.37 38.57
CA ASN A 307 -23.83 -42.82 39.72
C ASN A 307 -25.28 -42.35 39.67
N GLU A 308 -25.52 -41.09 39.36
CA GLU A 308 -26.88 -40.50 39.24
C GLU A 308 -27.73 -41.17 38.16
N ASN A 309 -27.08 -41.72 37.11
CA ASN A 309 -27.76 -42.33 35.96
C ASN A 309 -27.61 -43.86 35.92
N ALA A 310 -27.18 -44.48 37.03
CA ALA A 310 -27.03 -45.93 37.17
C ALA A 310 -26.09 -46.55 36.10
N VAL A 311 -25.09 -45.79 35.63
CA VAL A 311 -24.05 -46.32 34.74
C VAL A 311 -23.04 -47.12 35.60
N PRO A 312 -22.77 -48.39 35.27
CA PRO A 312 -21.83 -49.21 36.04
C PRO A 312 -20.41 -48.63 36.03
N ILE A 313 -19.84 -48.46 37.23
CA ILE A 313 -18.47 -47.97 37.39
C ILE A 313 -17.56 -49.18 37.69
N VAL A 314 -16.53 -49.34 36.86
CA VAL A 314 -15.57 -50.44 36.98
C VAL A 314 -14.17 -49.89 37.26
N GLU A 315 -13.63 -50.25 38.38
CA GLU A 315 -12.29 -49.83 38.79
C GLU A 315 -11.22 -50.73 38.17
N LYS A 316 -10.53 -50.20 37.17
CA LYS A 316 -9.40 -50.84 36.47
C LYS A 316 -8.34 -49.76 36.13
N PRO A 317 -7.45 -49.42 37.10
CA PRO A 317 -6.54 -48.29 36.96
C PRO A 317 -5.61 -48.36 35.72
N ALA A 318 -5.09 -49.54 35.41
CA ALA A 318 -4.20 -49.75 34.26
C ALA A 318 -4.95 -49.49 32.94
N LEU A 319 -6.15 -50.06 32.79
CA LEU A 319 -6.98 -49.93 31.60
C LEU A 319 -7.48 -48.47 31.41
N ALA A 320 -7.92 -47.84 32.52
CA ALA A 320 -8.37 -46.43 32.47
C ALA A 320 -7.28 -45.47 31.97
N ARG A 321 -6.04 -45.69 32.46
CA ARG A 321 -4.88 -44.88 31.99
C ARG A 321 -4.59 -45.10 30.51
N GLU A 322 -4.61 -46.35 30.09
CA GLU A 322 -4.30 -46.70 28.69
C GLU A 322 -5.37 -46.19 27.72
N LEU A 323 -6.65 -46.38 28.06
CA LEU A 323 -7.78 -45.82 27.28
C LEU A 323 -7.70 -44.31 27.18
N TYR A 324 -7.46 -43.63 28.31
CA TYR A 324 -7.36 -42.15 28.34
C TYR A 324 -6.24 -41.64 27.46
N ALA A 325 -5.07 -42.30 27.44
CA ALA A 325 -3.88 -41.86 26.70
C ALA A 325 -3.95 -42.23 25.21
N SER A 326 -4.60 -43.34 24.85
CA SER A 326 -4.51 -43.87 23.46
C SER A 326 -5.75 -43.69 22.61
N VAL A 327 -6.90 -43.30 23.18
CA VAL A 327 -8.17 -43.19 22.43
C VAL A 327 -8.78 -41.80 22.61
N GLU A 328 -9.15 -41.14 21.50
CA GLU A 328 -9.86 -39.86 21.58
C GLU A 328 -11.39 -40.07 21.72
N VAL A 329 -12.07 -39.03 22.19
CA VAL A 329 -13.54 -39.05 22.31
C VAL A 329 -14.14 -39.18 20.91
N GLY A 330 -15.03 -40.17 20.75
CA GLY A 330 -15.65 -40.53 19.47
C GLY A 330 -14.92 -41.63 18.71
N GLU A 331 -13.77 -42.09 19.18
CA GLU A 331 -13.01 -43.15 18.51
C GLU A 331 -13.29 -44.54 19.14
N SER A 332 -13.14 -45.56 18.29
CA SER A 332 -13.16 -46.95 18.67
C SER A 332 -11.89 -47.35 19.43
N ILE A 333 -12.02 -48.26 20.39
CA ILE A 333 -10.87 -48.77 21.15
C ILE A 333 -9.92 -49.57 20.21
N PRO A 334 -8.61 -49.54 20.42
CA PRO A 334 -7.67 -50.34 19.61
C PRO A 334 -7.75 -51.85 20.00
N GLU A 335 -7.43 -52.72 19.02
CA GLU A 335 -7.51 -54.19 19.15
C GLU A 335 -6.85 -54.74 20.40
N ARG A 336 -5.72 -54.19 20.79
CA ARG A 336 -4.96 -54.64 22.00
C ARG A 336 -5.78 -54.51 23.30
N LEU A 337 -6.81 -53.63 23.30
CA LEU A 337 -7.67 -53.41 24.48
C LEU A 337 -9.00 -54.16 24.38
N PHE A 338 -9.30 -54.81 23.27
CA PHE A 338 -10.58 -55.54 23.07
C PHE A 338 -10.85 -56.55 24.15
N LYS A 339 -9.86 -57.41 24.47
CA LYS A 339 -10.02 -58.47 25.48
C LYS A 339 -10.40 -57.92 26.86
N ALA A 340 -9.67 -56.87 27.30
CA ALA A 340 -9.89 -56.27 28.63
C ALA A 340 -11.25 -55.57 28.73
N VAL A 341 -11.65 -54.87 27.65
CA VAL A 341 -12.95 -54.15 27.60
C VAL A 341 -14.10 -55.17 27.46
N ALA A 342 -13.93 -56.21 26.63
CA ALA A 342 -14.95 -57.25 26.47
C ALA A 342 -15.23 -58.00 27.77
N GLU A 343 -14.22 -58.31 28.60
CA GLU A 343 -14.38 -58.90 29.93
C GLU A 343 -15.25 -58.00 30.81
N ILE A 344 -15.04 -56.72 30.84
CA ILE A 344 -15.81 -55.73 31.61
C ILE A 344 -17.26 -55.71 31.13
N LEU A 345 -17.48 -55.55 29.83
CA LEU A 345 -18.82 -55.46 29.26
C LEU A 345 -19.60 -56.76 29.46
N ALA A 346 -18.94 -57.94 29.33
CA ALA A 346 -19.55 -59.28 29.59
C ALA A 346 -19.97 -59.44 31.06
N GLN A 347 -19.16 -58.93 31.95
CA GLN A 347 -19.50 -58.95 33.42
C GLN A 347 -20.72 -58.07 33.69
N ILE A 348 -20.78 -56.87 33.09
CA ILE A 348 -21.90 -55.93 33.27
C ILE A 348 -23.19 -56.53 32.69
N TYR A 349 -23.14 -57.08 31.47
CA TYR A 349 -24.30 -57.64 30.79
C TYR A 349 -24.85 -58.89 31.52
N ARG A 350 -24.02 -59.71 32.22
CA ARG A 350 -24.45 -60.80 33.07
C ARG A 350 -25.19 -60.31 34.30
N LEU A 351 -24.84 -59.13 34.83
CA LEU A 351 -25.44 -58.59 36.05
C LEU A 351 -26.71 -57.73 35.74
N ARG A 352 -26.93 -57.32 34.51
CA ARG A 352 -28.14 -56.59 34.07
C ARG A 352 -29.25 -57.65 33.80
N PRO A 353 -30.39 -57.61 34.52
CA PRO A 353 -31.55 -58.42 34.13
C PRO A 353 -31.97 -58.04 32.72
N GLN A 354 -32.27 -59.05 31.92
CA GLN A 354 -32.80 -58.79 30.54
C GLN A 354 -34.05 -57.90 30.62
N ARG A 355 -34.03 -56.75 30.08
CA ARG A 355 -35.23 -55.94 29.83
C ARG A 355 -35.93 -56.44 28.59
#